data_abff8d1bf3bfa61cd2a0d5c3d1781c0d
#
_entry.id   abff8d1bf3bfa61cd2a0d5c3d1781c0d
#
_cell.length_a   1.000
_cell.length_b   1.000
_cell.length_c   1.000
_cell.angle_alpha   90.00
_cell.angle_beta   90.00
_cell.angle_gamma   90.00
#
_symmetry.space_group_name_H-M   'P 1'
#
loop_
_entity.id
_entity.type
_entity.pdbx_description
1 polymer ?
#
loop_
_entity_poly.entity_id
_entity_poly.type
_entity_poly.pdbx_seq_one_letter_code
_entity_poly.pdbx_strand_id
1 'polypeptide(L)'
;HDDSTENAGNFGDDTIAGGADDDVIFGQLGDDDIHGDGLLVNGALATLTATIADSDVGGDDYIEGNGGGDTVYGGLGQDDITGGSSSLYNLTTPAMRPDGADTLYGGNGDLVARNNYGETVVDEAGDSVLPENERHARDADMILGDNGNIYRLVGTNGVDSGSLLTFVYDNYATERIVVRAAELLDYTPGGHDFDPASAASDIGAGDEIHGESGDDFIYGMVGSDILFGDAQDDDLIGGYGHDWISGGTGSDGVLGDDGRI
;
A
#
# COMPACT_ATOMS: atom_id res chain seq x y z
N HIS A 1 -3.88 2.27 -20.09
CA HIS A 1 -3.68 3.42 -20.98
C HIS A 1 -2.30 3.29 -21.62
N ASP A 2 -2.20 3.35 -22.95
CA ASP A 2 -0.93 3.28 -23.67
C ASP A 2 -0.54 4.70 -24.10
N ASP A 3 0.40 5.29 -23.41
CA ASP A 3 0.86 6.63 -23.68
C ASP A 3 2.05 6.69 -24.66
N SER A 4 2.55 5.54 -25.10
CA SER A 4 3.72 5.46 -25.98
C SER A 4 3.59 6.30 -27.28
N THR A 5 2.40 6.82 -27.57
CA THR A 5 2.08 7.64 -28.74
C THR A 5 1.48 9.01 -28.42
N GLU A 6 1.21 9.29 -27.17
CA GLU A 6 0.62 10.54 -26.72
C GLU A 6 1.74 11.52 -26.27
N ASN A 7 1.49 12.80 -26.38
CA ASN A 7 2.47 13.77 -25.87
C ASN A 7 2.33 13.85 -24.35
N ALA A 8 3.37 13.54 -23.61
CA ALA A 8 3.43 13.61 -22.16
C ALA A 8 2.98 14.96 -21.55
N GLY A 9 2.83 16.00 -22.33
CA GLY A 9 2.29 17.30 -21.90
C GLY A 9 0.78 17.46 -22.06
N ASN A 10 0.03 16.40 -22.38
CA ASN A 10 -1.43 16.43 -22.47
C ASN A 10 -2.12 15.83 -21.25
N PHE A 11 -1.36 15.18 -20.36
CA PHE A 11 -1.83 14.63 -19.10
C PHE A 11 -1.45 15.60 -18.01
N GLY A 12 -2.31 15.83 -17.10
CA GLY A 12 -2.13 16.83 -16.05
C GLY A 12 -2.19 16.18 -14.68
N ASP A 13 -1.74 16.92 -13.71
CA ASP A 13 -1.80 16.56 -12.32
C ASP A 13 -3.26 16.61 -11.85
N ASP A 14 -3.78 15.49 -11.39
CA ASP A 14 -5.16 15.33 -11.01
C ASP A 14 -5.31 15.22 -9.48
N THR A 15 -6.48 15.54 -8.95
CA THR A 15 -6.86 15.25 -7.56
C THR A 15 -8.02 14.28 -7.59
N ILE A 16 -7.82 13.08 -7.04
CA ILE A 16 -8.75 11.97 -7.12
C ILE A 16 -9.19 11.59 -5.70
N ALA A 17 -10.44 11.23 -5.54
CA ALA A 17 -10.98 10.70 -4.30
C ALA A 17 -11.96 9.58 -4.62
N GLY A 18 -11.74 8.38 -4.09
CA GLY A 18 -12.59 7.20 -4.21
C GLY A 18 -13.91 7.42 -3.49
N GLY A 19 -13.84 7.64 -2.23
CA GLY A 19 -15.04 7.93 -1.44
C GLY A 19 -15.14 7.08 -0.19
N ALA A 20 -16.15 6.31 -0.07
CA ALA A 20 -16.38 5.35 0.99
C ALA A 20 -16.67 3.99 0.36
N ASP A 21 -16.44 2.92 1.09
CA ASP A 21 -16.42 1.54 0.61
C ASP A 21 -15.25 1.26 -0.37
N ASP A 22 -15.05 0.01 -0.76
CA ASP A 22 -13.90 -0.46 -1.55
C ASP A 22 -13.87 0.15 -2.96
N ASP A 23 -12.82 0.87 -3.30
CA ASP A 23 -12.63 1.55 -4.56
C ASP A 23 -11.46 0.98 -5.39
N VAL A 24 -11.44 1.28 -6.69
CA VAL A 24 -10.33 0.96 -7.59
C VAL A 24 -9.93 2.22 -8.34
N ILE A 25 -8.73 2.73 -8.08
CA ILE A 25 -8.30 4.07 -8.48
C ILE A 25 -7.02 3.98 -9.32
N PHE A 26 -6.94 4.81 -10.37
CA PHE A 26 -5.77 4.96 -11.24
C PHE A 26 -5.49 6.44 -11.49
N GLY A 27 -4.29 6.92 -11.10
CA GLY A 27 -3.84 8.29 -11.40
C GLY A 27 -3.59 8.49 -12.89
N GLN A 28 -2.94 7.54 -13.52
CA GLN A 28 -2.50 7.48 -14.91
C GLN A 28 -1.19 8.24 -15.13
N LEU A 29 -1.20 9.40 -15.77
CA LEU A 29 0.00 10.17 -16.09
C LEU A 29 -0.15 11.60 -15.57
N GLY A 30 0.77 12.05 -14.84
CA GLY A 30 0.80 13.33 -14.15
C GLY A 30 1.40 13.13 -12.78
N ASP A 31 1.53 14.20 -12.03
CA ASP A 31 1.88 14.12 -10.61
C ASP A 31 0.55 14.26 -9.84
N ASP A 32 -0.04 13.13 -9.45
CA ASP A 32 -1.42 13.05 -8.98
C ASP A 32 -1.51 13.06 -7.44
N ASP A 33 -2.62 13.57 -6.91
CA ASP A 33 -2.98 13.56 -5.49
C ASP A 33 -4.22 12.66 -5.30
N ILE A 34 -4.00 11.45 -4.75
CA ILE A 34 -4.98 10.37 -4.73
C ILE A 34 -5.35 10.02 -3.30
N HIS A 35 -6.65 9.92 -3.04
CA HIS A 35 -7.20 9.50 -1.76
C HIS A 35 -8.19 8.36 -1.96
N GLY A 36 -7.93 7.18 -1.37
CA GLY A 36 -8.85 6.06 -1.36
C GLY A 36 -10.18 6.50 -0.76
N ASP A 37 -10.16 6.87 0.47
CA ASP A 37 -11.31 7.32 1.25
C ASP A 37 -11.57 8.83 1.23
N GLY A 38 -11.12 9.53 0.24
CA GLY A 38 -11.30 10.97 0.15
C GLY A 38 -12.68 11.39 -0.35
N LEU A 39 -13.05 12.64 -0.16
CA LEU A 39 -14.25 13.24 -0.72
C LEU A 39 -13.97 14.60 -1.33
N LEU A 40 -14.35 14.81 -2.58
CA LEU A 40 -14.27 16.12 -3.22
C LEU A 40 -15.56 16.92 -2.98
N VAL A 41 -15.45 18.01 -2.22
CA VAL A 41 -16.57 18.94 -1.96
C VAL A 41 -16.31 20.27 -2.65
N ASN A 42 -17.11 20.60 -3.66
CA ASN A 42 -16.94 21.79 -4.47
C ASN A 42 -15.54 21.93 -5.12
N GLY A 43 -14.93 20.80 -5.47
CA GLY A 43 -13.59 20.76 -6.07
C GLY A 43 -12.44 20.98 -5.08
N ALA A 44 -12.71 20.91 -3.81
CA ALA A 44 -11.70 20.86 -2.77
C ALA A 44 -11.78 19.52 -2.03
N LEU A 45 -10.64 18.91 -1.79
CA LEU A 45 -10.54 17.71 -1.01
C LEU A 45 -11.01 17.97 0.42
N ALA A 46 -11.93 17.15 0.88
CA ALA A 46 -12.30 17.06 2.26
C ALA A 46 -11.86 15.68 2.74
N THR A 47 -10.81 15.63 3.55
CA THR A 47 -10.44 14.42 4.27
C THR A 47 -11.67 13.93 5.04
N LEU A 48 -12.01 12.67 4.85
CA LEU A 48 -12.89 11.98 5.76
C LEU A 48 -12.13 11.92 7.09
N THR A 49 -12.40 12.86 7.99
CA THR A 49 -11.97 12.73 9.38
C THR A 49 -12.79 11.61 9.97
N ALA A 50 -12.43 10.38 9.67
CA ALA A 50 -12.95 9.24 10.38
C ALA A 50 -12.48 9.37 11.82
N THR A 51 -13.44 9.58 12.70
CA THR A 51 -13.20 9.28 14.10
C THR A 51 -12.92 7.78 14.18
N ILE A 52 -12.02 7.41 15.06
CA ILE A 52 -11.54 6.06 15.38
C ILE A 52 -12.62 4.95 15.38
N ALA A 53 -13.89 5.30 15.36
CA ALA A 53 -15.04 4.41 15.47
C ALA A 53 -15.75 4.07 14.14
N ASP A 54 -15.38 4.68 13.03
CA ASP A 54 -16.11 4.53 11.77
C ASP A 54 -15.52 3.42 10.91
N SER A 55 -15.90 2.17 11.23
CA SER A 55 -15.71 1.00 10.37
C SER A 55 -16.56 1.03 9.09
N ASP A 56 -17.46 1.99 8.98
CA ASP A 56 -18.48 2.05 7.93
C ASP A 56 -18.19 3.12 6.87
N VAL A 57 -17.04 3.80 6.90
CA VAL A 57 -16.74 4.95 6.04
C VAL A 57 -15.52 4.72 5.15
N GLY A 58 -14.62 3.81 5.52
CA GLY A 58 -13.44 3.42 4.76
C GLY A 58 -13.59 2.03 4.16
N GLY A 59 -12.92 1.76 3.08
CA GLY A 59 -12.91 0.50 2.38
C GLY A 59 -11.53 -0.09 2.22
N ASP A 60 -11.46 -1.29 1.68
CA ASP A 60 -10.21 -1.91 1.27
C ASP A 60 -9.94 -1.50 -0.19
N ASP A 61 -9.15 -0.46 -0.40
CA ASP A 61 -8.93 0.15 -1.70
C ASP A 61 -7.81 -0.53 -2.51
N TYR A 62 -7.91 -0.41 -3.83
CA TYR A 62 -6.84 -0.75 -4.76
C TYR A 62 -6.43 0.50 -5.52
N ILE A 63 -5.18 0.94 -5.38
CA ILE A 63 -4.70 2.22 -5.92
C ILE A 63 -3.42 2.01 -6.74
N GLU A 64 -3.39 2.55 -7.95
CA GLU A 64 -2.17 2.72 -8.76
C GLU A 64 -1.96 4.21 -9.05
N GLY A 65 -0.81 4.78 -8.64
CA GLY A 65 -0.38 6.12 -9.03
C GLY A 65 -0.16 6.17 -10.54
N ASN A 66 0.48 5.14 -11.05
CA ASN A 66 0.91 4.92 -12.42
C ASN A 66 2.15 5.75 -12.78
N GLY A 67 2.06 6.79 -13.56
CA GLY A 67 3.26 7.42 -14.09
C GLY A 67 3.38 8.89 -13.82
N GLY A 68 4.33 9.27 -13.03
CA GLY A 68 4.58 10.60 -12.52
C GLY A 68 5.13 10.52 -11.11
N GLY A 69 5.12 11.60 -10.37
CA GLY A 69 5.46 11.61 -8.96
C GLY A 69 4.19 11.84 -8.14
N ASP A 70 3.60 10.76 -7.66
CA ASP A 70 2.26 10.76 -7.10
C ASP A 70 2.26 10.91 -5.57
N THR A 71 1.19 11.45 -5.02
CA THR A 71 0.93 11.44 -3.58
C THR A 71 -0.33 10.62 -3.33
N VAL A 72 -0.19 9.48 -2.65
CA VAL A 72 -1.27 8.52 -2.44
C VAL A 72 -1.56 8.37 -0.95
N TYR A 73 -2.83 8.36 -0.62
CA TYR A 73 -3.36 8.04 0.70
C TYR A 73 -4.37 6.90 0.56
N GLY A 74 -4.07 5.73 1.12
CA GLY A 74 -5.01 4.60 1.17
C GLY A 74 -6.25 4.97 1.93
N GLY A 75 -6.11 5.27 3.18
CA GLY A 75 -7.22 5.75 4.01
C GLY A 75 -7.53 4.84 5.16
N LEU A 76 -8.69 4.25 5.16
CA LEU A 76 -9.17 3.35 6.19
C LEU A 76 -9.37 1.96 5.59
N GLY A 77 -8.69 0.96 6.04
CA GLY A 77 -8.92 -0.40 5.57
C GLY A 77 -7.63 -1.14 5.28
N GLN A 78 -7.72 -2.23 4.57
CA GLN A 78 -6.54 -2.98 4.14
C GLN A 78 -6.28 -2.68 2.68
N ASP A 79 -5.49 -1.65 2.43
CA ASP A 79 -5.29 -1.11 1.10
C ASP A 79 -4.19 -1.83 0.32
N ASP A 80 -4.35 -1.86 -0.99
CA ASP A 80 -3.37 -2.40 -1.93
C ASP A 80 -2.87 -1.25 -2.81
N ILE A 81 -1.67 -0.71 -2.51
CA ILE A 81 -1.13 0.51 -3.12
C ILE A 81 0.10 0.18 -3.96
N THR A 82 0.14 0.68 -5.17
CA THR A 82 1.30 0.64 -6.06
C THR A 82 1.59 2.06 -6.54
N GLY A 83 2.80 2.59 -6.26
CA GLY A 83 3.20 3.91 -6.74
C GLY A 83 3.18 3.96 -8.25
N GLY A 84 3.82 3.00 -8.89
CA GLY A 84 3.79 2.81 -10.34
C GLY A 84 2.53 2.08 -10.86
N SER A 85 2.74 1.18 -11.80
CA SER A 85 1.66 0.51 -12.54
C SER A 85 1.69 -1.01 -12.41
N SER A 86 0.52 -1.64 -12.40
CA SER A 86 0.39 -3.07 -12.58
C SER A 86 0.33 -3.49 -14.06
N SER A 87 0.46 -4.78 -14.32
CA SER A 87 0.17 -5.39 -15.63
C SER A 87 -1.27 -5.93 -15.73
N LEU A 88 -2.06 -5.84 -14.66
CA LEU A 88 -3.40 -6.42 -14.56
C LEU A 88 -4.41 -5.75 -15.51
N TYR A 89 -4.19 -4.48 -15.82
CA TYR A 89 -5.08 -3.65 -16.63
C TYR A 89 -4.54 -3.37 -18.05
N ASN A 90 -3.82 -4.36 -18.63
CA ASN A 90 -3.26 -4.35 -19.99
C ASN A 90 -2.00 -3.49 -20.22
N LEU A 91 -1.36 -2.99 -19.20
CA LEU A 91 -0.04 -2.38 -19.30
C LEU A 91 1.04 -3.47 -19.34
N THR A 92 1.16 -4.15 -20.47
CA THR A 92 1.90 -5.43 -20.59
C THR A 92 3.38 -5.30 -20.90
N THR A 93 3.89 -4.11 -21.12
CA THR A 93 5.31 -3.88 -21.40
C THR A 93 5.87 -2.78 -20.52
N PRO A 94 7.17 -2.81 -20.20
CA PRO A 94 7.81 -1.77 -19.39
C PRO A 94 7.58 -0.34 -19.90
N ALA A 95 7.61 -0.16 -21.23
CA ALA A 95 7.40 1.14 -21.85
C ALA A 95 5.98 1.73 -21.65
N MET A 96 5.04 0.90 -21.19
CA MET A 96 3.67 1.33 -20.87
C MET A 96 3.50 1.63 -19.38
N ARG A 97 4.52 1.43 -18.59
CA ARG A 97 4.55 1.66 -17.14
C ARG A 97 5.71 2.60 -16.81
N PRO A 98 5.64 3.87 -17.27
CA PRO A 98 6.55 4.87 -16.73
C PRO A 98 6.28 5.04 -15.24
N ASP A 99 7.27 5.49 -14.53
CA ASP A 99 7.20 5.64 -13.10
C ASP A 99 8.00 6.86 -12.64
N GLY A 100 7.73 7.38 -11.47
CA GLY A 100 8.39 8.54 -10.88
C GLY A 100 8.62 8.37 -9.39
N ALA A 101 8.97 9.43 -8.70
CA ALA A 101 9.22 9.40 -7.27
C ALA A 101 7.94 9.73 -6.50
N ASP A 102 7.46 8.78 -5.72
CA ASP A 102 6.16 8.82 -5.09
C ASP A 102 6.22 9.10 -3.59
N THR A 103 5.11 9.57 -3.05
CA THR A 103 4.89 9.69 -1.60
C THR A 103 3.62 8.92 -1.24
N LEU A 104 3.79 7.78 -0.57
CA LEU A 104 2.72 6.83 -0.34
C LEU A 104 2.42 6.71 1.15
N TYR A 105 1.15 6.76 1.51
CA TYR A 105 0.65 6.55 2.87
C TYR A 105 -0.39 5.44 2.84
N GLY A 106 -0.22 4.43 3.71
CA GLY A 106 -1.27 3.42 3.94
C GLY A 106 -2.54 4.08 4.45
N GLY A 107 -2.43 4.95 5.44
CA GLY A 107 -3.55 5.71 5.98
C GLY A 107 -3.73 7.11 5.39
N ASN A 108 -4.01 8.08 6.27
CA ASN A 108 -4.37 9.46 5.89
C ASN A 108 -3.24 10.49 6.07
N GLY A 109 -2.01 10.08 6.34
CA GLY A 109 -0.84 10.92 6.50
C GLY A 109 -0.63 11.51 7.91
N ASP A 110 -1.52 11.29 8.85
CA ASP A 110 -1.44 11.92 10.20
C ASP A 110 -2.01 11.08 11.37
N LEU A 111 -2.47 9.85 11.13
CA LEU A 111 -3.18 9.05 12.13
C LEU A 111 -2.51 7.69 12.42
N VAL A 112 -1.22 7.71 12.71
CA VAL A 112 -0.40 6.51 12.99
C VAL A 112 -0.86 5.64 14.19
N ALA A 113 -1.83 6.07 14.96
CA ALA A 113 -2.38 5.32 16.10
C ALA A 113 -3.85 4.92 15.88
N ARG A 114 -4.28 4.80 14.64
CA ARG A 114 -5.68 4.58 14.29
C ARG A 114 -6.24 3.23 14.73
N ASN A 115 -5.42 2.21 14.82
CA ASN A 115 -5.80 0.91 15.36
C ASN A 115 -6.17 0.93 16.85
N ASN A 116 -5.92 2.05 17.53
CA ASN A 116 -6.34 2.27 18.89
C ASN A 116 -7.80 2.73 18.94
N TYR A 117 -8.75 1.83 19.10
CA TYR A 117 -10.19 2.13 19.08
C TYR A 117 -10.72 2.93 20.28
N GLY A 118 -9.91 3.28 21.28
CA GLY A 118 -10.39 3.93 22.50
C GLY A 118 -11.39 3.10 23.32
N GLU A 119 -11.73 1.89 22.88
CA GLU A 119 -12.67 0.98 23.53
C GLU A 119 -12.01 -0.38 23.79
N THR A 120 -12.15 -0.86 25.02
CA THR A 120 -11.70 -2.21 25.37
C THR A 120 -12.69 -3.21 24.81
N VAL A 121 -12.23 -4.13 23.95
CA VAL A 121 -13.03 -5.29 23.54
C VAL A 121 -13.13 -6.25 24.73
N VAL A 122 -14.34 -6.55 25.12
CA VAL A 122 -14.61 -7.53 26.18
C VAL A 122 -15.35 -8.73 25.61
N ASP A 123 -15.02 -9.92 26.13
CA ASP A 123 -15.72 -11.15 25.79
C ASP A 123 -17.10 -11.24 26.51
N GLU A 124 -17.80 -12.34 26.31
CA GLU A 124 -19.10 -12.60 26.95
C GLU A 124 -19.01 -12.68 28.49
N ALA A 125 -17.84 -12.91 29.04
CA ALA A 125 -17.58 -12.89 30.47
C ALA A 125 -17.25 -11.50 31.01
N GLY A 126 -17.03 -10.55 30.11
CA GLY A 126 -16.62 -9.17 30.45
C GLY A 126 -15.11 -9.01 30.62
N ASP A 127 -14.32 -10.02 30.21
CA ASP A 127 -12.87 -9.97 30.23
C ASP A 127 -12.34 -9.30 28.96
N SER A 128 -11.28 -8.48 29.10
CA SER A 128 -10.59 -7.87 27.95
C SER A 128 -10.00 -8.97 27.06
N VAL A 129 -10.42 -9.00 25.80
CA VAL A 129 -10.01 -10.06 24.86
C VAL A 129 -8.70 -9.69 24.16
N LEU A 130 -8.52 -8.41 23.85
CA LEU A 130 -7.29 -7.85 23.30
C LEU A 130 -7.08 -6.44 23.85
N PRO A 131 -5.86 -6.08 24.24
CA PRO A 131 -5.46 -4.70 24.43
C PRO A 131 -5.76 -3.90 23.13
N GLU A 132 -6.10 -2.65 23.31
CA GLU A 132 -6.42 -1.71 22.23
C GLU A 132 -5.33 -1.64 21.14
N ASN A 133 -4.08 -1.71 21.57
CA ASN A 133 -2.88 -1.65 20.74
C ASN A 133 -2.53 -2.97 20.02
N GLU A 134 -3.38 -3.99 20.09
CA GLU A 134 -3.15 -5.29 19.44
C GLU A 134 -4.17 -5.60 18.34
N ARG A 135 -4.82 -4.57 17.78
CA ARG A 135 -5.80 -4.74 16.69
C ARG A 135 -5.22 -4.32 15.35
N HIS A 136 -4.16 -4.96 14.98
CA HIS A 136 -3.30 -4.57 13.89
C HIS A 136 -3.89 -4.80 12.48
N ALA A 137 -4.90 -5.67 12.39
CA ALA A 137 -5.45 -6.06 11.08
C ALA A 137 -6.36 -5.03 10.43
N ARG A 138 -6.71 -3.94 11.10
CA ARG A 138 -7.70 -3.00 10.58
C ARG A 138 -7.21 -2.18 9.40
N ASP A 139 -5.98 -1.76 9.47
CA ASP A 139 -5.30 -0.94 8.47
C ASP A 139 -4.02 -1.63 8.00
N ALA A 140 -4.04 -2.95 7.83
CA ALA A 140 -2.88 -3.71 7.39
C ALA A 140 -2.73 -3.62 5.87
N ASP A 141 -1.83 -2.77 5.41
CA ASP A 141 -1.69 -2.40 4.01
C ASP A 141 -0.62 -3.20 3.28
N MET A 142 -0.71 -3.19 1.95
CA MET A 142 0.36 -3.67 1.09
C MET A 142 0.77 -2.60 0.11
N ILE A 143 2.02 -2.14 0.23
CA ILE A 143 2.51 -0.99 -0.53
C ILE A 143 3.74 -1.39 -1.34
N LEU A 144 3.71 -1.14 -2.64
CA LEU A 144 4.84 -1.24 -3.55
C LEU A 144 5.22 0.17 -4.03
N GLY A 145 6.49 0.57 -3.89
CA GLY A 145 6.97 1.87 -4.35
C GLY A 145 6.79 2.04 -5.85
N ASP A 146 7.27 1.07 -6.61
CA ASP A 146 7.26 1.10 -8.08
C ASP A 146 6.25 0.13 -8.72
N ASN A 147 6.53 -0.26 -9.96
CA ASN A 147 5.67 -1.14 -10.76
C ASN A 147 5.49 -2.55 -10.19
N GLY A 148 4.27 -2.98 -9.96
CA GLY A 148 3.99 -4.31 -9.44
C GLY A 148 2.54 -4.75 -9.54
N ASN A 149 2.33 -6.04 -9.32
CA ASN A 149 1.00 -6.61 -9.18
C ASN A 149 0.77 -7.06 -7.74
N ILE A 150 -0.32 -6.63 -7.14
CA ILE A 150 -0.78 -7.12 -5.84
C ILE A 150 -1.97 -8.04 -6.05
N TYR A 151 -1.94 -9.20 -5.41
CA TYR A 151 -2.99 -10.23 -5.53
C TYR A 151 -3.53 -10.58 -4.15
N ARG A 152 -4.82 -10.42 -3.92
CA ARG A 152 -5.51 -10.99 -2.75
C ARG A 152 -5.77 -12.47 -3.00
N LEU A 153 -5.23 -13.34 -2.15
CA LEU A 153 -5.26 -14.78 -2.36
C LEU A 153 -6.58 -15.39 -1.92
N VAL A 154 -7.10 -16.31 -2.73
CA VAL A 154 -8.34 -17.03 -2.43
C VAL A 154 -8.09 -18.52 -2.22
N GLY A 155 -8.87 -19.13 -1.34
CA GLY A 155 -8.85 -20.57 -1.12
C GLY A 155 -9.35 -21.32 -2.34
N THR A 156 -8.67 -22.41 -2.69
CA THR A 156 -9.05 -23.26 -3.83
C THR A 156 -9.69 -24.57 -3.41
N ASN A 157 -9.62 -24.94 -2.13
CA ASN A 157 -10.09 -26.21 -1.61
C ASN A 157 -10.74 -26.07 -0.23
N GLY A 158 -11.65 -26.97 0.08
CA GLY A 158 -12.25 -27.08 1.40
C GLY A 158 -13.27 -25.99 1.70
N VAL A 159 -13.33 -25.58 2.96
CA VAL A 159 -14.29 -24.59 3.45
C VAL A 159 -13.99 -23.16 2.96
N ASP A 160 -12.73 -22.90 2.65
CA ASP A 160 -12.26 -21.58 2.20
C ASP A 160 -12.30 -21.43 0.67
N SER A 161 -12.87 -22.41 -0.04
CA SER A 161 -12.91 -22.36 -1.52
C SER A 161 -13.74 -21.19 -2.02
N GLY A 162 -13.06 -20.27 -2.71
CA GLY A 162 -13.65 -19.03 -3.24
C GLY A 162 -13.75 -17.87 -2.23
N SER A 163 -13.25 -18.05 -1.02
CA SER A 163 -13.12 -16.99 -0.03
C SER A 163 -11.68 -16.48 0.02
N LEU A 164 -11.48 -15.23 0.42
CA LEU A 164 -10.17 -14.70 0.71
C LEU A 164 -9.49 -15.52 1.81
N LEU A 165 -8.22 -15.79 1.64
CA LEU A 165 -7.39 -16.35 2.69
C LEU A 165 -7.00 -15.25 3.66
N THR A 166 -6.95 -15.60 4.95
CA THR A 166 -6.53 -14.68 6.00
C THR A 166 -5.48 -15.33 6.88
N PHE A 167 -4.62 -14.53 7.48
CA PHE A 167 -3.69 -15.01 8.50
C PHE A 167 -4.46 -15.49 9.72
N VAL A 168 -3.96 -16.57 10.34
CA VAL A 168 -4.60 -17.24 11.48
C VAL A 168 -3.64 -17.47 12.65
N TYR A 169 -2.40 -16.99 12.56
CA TYR A 169 -1.40 -17.15 13.63
C TYR A 169 -1.54 -16.10 14.74
N ASP A 170 -2.17 -14.95 14.43
CA ASP A 170 -2.47 -13.91 15.39
C ASP A 170 -3.96 -13.83 15.74
N ASN A 171 -4.27 -13.24 16.87
CA ASN A 171 -5.64 -13.09 17.32
C ASN A 171 -6.11 -11.63 17.16
N TYR A 172 -6.48 -11.26 15.98
CA TYR A 172 -7.01 -9.93 15.64
C TYR A 172 -8.52 -9.76 15.96
N ALA A 173 -9.08 -10.59 16.83
CA ALA A 173 -10.50 -10.65 17.16
C ALA A 173 -11.37 -11.06 15.94
N THR A 174 -12.18 -10.14 15.39
CA THR A 174 -13.05 -10.42 14.23
C THR A 174 -12.42 -10.04 12.92
N GLU A 175 -11.52 -9.09 12.94
CA GLU A 175 -10.78 -8.66 11.75
C GLU A 175 -9.59 -9.57 11.50
N ARG A 176 -9.21 -9.72 10.25
CA ARG A 176 -8.12 -10.59 9.82
C ARG A 176 -7.37 -9.96 8.67
N ILE A 177 -6.06 -10.02 8.71
CA ILE A 177 -5.24 -9.59 7.59
C ILE A 177 -5.47 -10.53 6.41
N VAL A 178 -5.84 -9.96 5.28
CA VAL A 178 -5.99 -10.68 4.00
C VAL A 178 -4.60 -11.05 3.48
N VAL A 179 -4.42 -12.31 3.09
CA VAL A 179 -3.14 -12.77 2.54
C VAL A 179 -2.96 -12.23 1.13
N ARG A 180 -1.91 -11.46 0.93
CA ARG A 180 -1.52 -10.90 -0.37
C ARG A 180 -0.27 -11.59 -0.92
N ALA A 181 -0.07 -11.45 -2.21
CA ALA A 181 1.17 -11.81 -2.90
C ALA A 181 1.52 -10.69 -3.88
N ALA A 182 2.79 -10.29 -3.91
CA ALA A 182 3.31 -9.35 -4.88
C ALA A 182 4.04 -10.05 -6.02
N GLU A 183 3.92 -9.49 -7.21
CA GLU A 183 4.79 -9.75 -8.35
C GLU A 183 5.44 -8.43 -8.75
N LEU A 184 6.74 -8.29 -8.51
CA LEU A 184 7.48 -7.09 -8.84
C LEU A 184 7.71 -7.03 -10.35
N LEU A 185 7.35 -5.93 -10.98
CA LEU A 185 7.49 -5.71 -12.41
C LEU A 185 8.63 -4.72 -12.68
N ASP A 186 9.27 -4.87 -13.84
CA ASP A 186 10.35 -3.97 -14.26
C ASP A 186 11.46 -3.83 -13.21
N TYR A 187 11.70 -4.89 -12.48
CA TYR A 187 12.59 -4.99 -11.33
C TYR A 187 13.50 -6.21 -11.42
N THR A 188 14.79 -6.00 -11.25
CA THR A 188 15.80 -7.07 -11.22
C THR A 188 16.29 -7.26 -9.78
N PRO A 189 15.98 -8.37 -9.11
CA PRO A 189 16.44 -8.65 -7.76
C PRO A 189 17.96 -8.47 -7.61
N GLY A 190 18.39 -7.70 -6.60
CA GLY A 190 19.79 -7.33 -6.40
C GLY A 190 20.31 -6.26 -7.34
N GLY A 191 19.48 -5.75 -8.23
CA GLY A 191 19.77 -4.63 -9.10
C GLY A 191 21.11 -4.74 -9.85
N HIS A 192 21.82 -3.63 -9.97
CA HIS A 192 23.10 -3.54 -10.68
C HIS A 192 24.22 -4.40 -10.10
N ASP A 193 24.19 -4.67 -8.80
CA ASP A 193 25.21 -5.48 -8.13
C ASP A 193 25.09 -6.95 -8.48
N PHE A 194 23.87 -7.42 -8.79
CA PHE A 194 23.59 -8.80 -9.15
C PHE A 194 23.64 -9.04 -10.67
N ASP A 195 22.90 -8.25 -11.45
CA ASP A 195 22.86 -8.33 -12.91
C ASP A 195 22.75 -6.95 -13.58
N PRO A 196 23.87 -6.23 -13.72
CA PRO A 196 23.86 -4.88 -14.29
C PRO A 196 23.25 -4.79 -15.70
N ALA A 197 23.23 -5.90 -16.45
CA ALA A 197 22.72 -5.90 -17.81
C ALA A 197 21.19 -5.97 -17.87
N SER A 198 20.56 -6.73 -16.98
CA SER A 198 19.10 -6.76 -16.86
C SER A 198 18.56 -5.59 -16.07
N ALA A 199 19.22 -5.20 -15.00
CA ALA A 199 18.85 -4.04 -14.21
C ALA A 199 18.88 -2.69 -14.97
N ALA A 200 19.56 -2.64 -16.11
CA ALA A 200 19.54 -1.45 -16.97
C ALA A 200 18.17 -1.14 -17.59
N SER A 201 17.22 -2.05 -17.50
CA SER A 201 15.85 -1.88 -17.97
C SER A 201 14.82 -1.74 -16.81
N ASP A 202 15.31 -1.73 -15.59
CA ASP A 202 14.45 -1.51 -14.43
C ASP A 202 13.85 -0.11 -14.45
N ILE A 203 12.61 0.00 -14.01
CA ILE A 203 11.85 1.25 -13.99
C ILE A 203 11.36 1.45 -12.59
N GLY A 204 11.71 2.59 -12.03
CA GLY A 204 11.40 2.99 -10.68
C GLY A 204 12.20 4.22 -10.26
N ALA A 205 11.87 4.77 -9.13
CA ALA A 205 12.52 5.96 -8.58
C ALA A 205 12.68 5.81 -7.04
N GLY A 206 13.12 6.85 -6.37
CA GLY A 206 13.26 6.82 -4.92
C GLY A 206 12.02 7.41 -4.26
N ASP A 207 11.38 6.62 -3.42
CA ASP A 207 10.06 6.90 -2.85
C ASP A 207 10.12 7.22 -1.35
N GLU A 208 9.08 7.89 -0.86
CA GLU A 208 8.80 8.06 0.57
C GLU A 208 7.51 7.32 0.91
N ILE A 209 7.60 6.27 1.76
CA ILE A 209 6.49 5.37 2.06
C ILE A 209 6.26 5.29 3.56
N HIS A 210 5.01 5.44 3.98
CA HIS A 210 4.54 5.33 5.35
C HIS A 210 3.43 4.28 5.46
N GLY A 211 3.61 3.24 6.29
CA GLY A 211 2.55 2.30 6.65
C GLY A 211 1.49 2.96 7.51
N GLU A 212 1.92 3.77 8.48
CA GLU A 212 1.13 4.46 9.49
C GLU A 212 0.60 3.54 10.57
N SER A 213 -0.58 3.01 10.46
CA SER A 213 -1.16 2.14 11.48
C SER A 213 -1.64 0.82 10.88
N GLY A 214 -1.20 -0.28 11.44
CA GLY A 214 -1.51 -1.63 10.95
C GLY A 214 -0.28 -2.52 10.96
N ASP A 215 -0.45 -3.77 10.57
CA ASP A 215 0.67 -4.65 10.25
C ASP A 215 0.90 -4.59 8.74
N ASP A 216 1.82 -3.72 8.34
CA ASP A 216 1.99 -3.35 6.94
C ASP A 216 3.09 -4.14 6.25
N PHE A 217 2.93 -4.33 4.94
CA PHE A 217 3.97 -4.87 4.08
C PHE A 217 4.39 -3.82 3.04
N ILE A 218 5.65 -3.38 3.14
CA ILE A 218 6.19 -2.29 2.32
C ILE A 218 7.39 -2.79 1.53
N TYR A 219 7.42 -2.52 0.23
CA TYR A 219 8.56 -2.78 -0.64
C TYR A 219 8.93 -1.52 -1.44
N GLY A 220 10.14 -0.93 -1.18
CA GLY A 220 10.63 0.26 -1.90
C GLY A 220 10.96 -0.01 -3.36
N MET A 221 11.57 -1.17 -3.65
CA MET A 221 11.94 -1.68 -4.99
C MET A 221 13.14 -0.96 -5.62
N VAL A 222 12.95 -0.13 -6.64
CA VAL A 222 14.05 0.53 -7.37
C VAL A 222 14.21 1.95 -6.88
N GLY A 223 15.33 2.27 -6.25
CA GLY A 223 15.50 3.65 -5.89
C GLY A 223 16.44 3.85 -4.72
N SER A 224 16.29 4.96 -4.08
CA SER A 224 16.86 5.21 -2.75
C SER A 224 15.72 5.69 -1.88
N ASP A 225 15.14 4.76 -1.18
CA ASP A 225 13.81 4.90 -0.61
C ASP A 225 13.86 5.32 0.86
N ILE A 226 12.79 5.94 1.30
CA ILE A 226 12.57 6.31 2.70
C ILE A 226 11.32 5.58 3.17
N LEU A 227 11.50 4.53 3.98
CA LEU A 227 10.41 3.66 4.42
C LEU A 227 10.17 3.81 5.91
N PHE A 228 8.91 4.01 6.29
CA PHE A 228 8.44 4.01 7.67
C PHE A 228 7.31 3.00 7.83
N GLY A 229 7.46 2.03 8.75
CA GLY A 229 6.34 1.19 9.20
C GLY A 229 5.40 1.98 10.10
N ASP A 230 5.97 2.85 10.94
CA ASP A 230 5.32 3.73 11.89
C ASP A 230 4.73 2.98 13.10
N ALA A 231 3.62 2.29 13.03
CA ALA A 231 3.01 1.70 14.23
C ALA A 231 2.44 0.29 14.00
N GLN A 232 2.65 -0.58 14.95
CA GLN A 232 2.38 -2.01 14.98
C GLN A 232 3.50 -2.85 14.32
N ASP A 233 3.21 -4.06 13.86
CA ASP A 233 4.23 -5.04 13.49
C ASP A 233 4.40 -5.09 11.96
N ASP A 234 5.43 -4.44 11.43
CA ASP A 234 5.59 -4.18 9.99
C ASP A 234 6.68 -5.02 9.33
N ASP A 235 6.51 -5.32 8.04
CA ASP A 235 7.50 -5.97 7.18
C ASP A 235 7.97 -5.01 6.08
N LEU A 236 9.22 -4.49 6.18
CA LEU A 236 9.78 -3.51 5.25
C LEU A 236 10.97 -4.05 4.48
N ILE A 237 10.95 -3.90 3.17
CA ILE A 237 12.05 -4.30 2.28
C ILE A 237 12.44 -3.08 1.43
N GLY A 238 13.71 -2.62 1.56
CA GLY A 238 14.21 -1.50 0.78
C GLY A 238 14.30 -1.84 -0.71
N GLY A 239 15.01 -2.89 -1.05
CA GLY A 239 15.19 -3.31 -2.43
C GLY A 239 16.54 -2.87 -2.99
N TYR A 240 16.55 -2.31 -4.18
CA TYR A 240 17.77 -1.87 -4.83
C TYR A 240 18.02 -0.38 -4.62
N GLY A 241 19.10 -0.06 -3.93
CA GLY A 241 19.48 1.35 -3.75
C GLY A 241 20.20 1.66 -2.45
N HIS A 242 19.99 2.85 -1.95
CA HIS A 242 20.45 3.28 -0.64
C HIS A 242 19.26 3.75 0.19
N ASP A 243 18.72 2.85 0.98
CA ASP A 243 17.44 3.06 1.61
C ASP A 243 17.57 3.53 3.07
N TRP A 244 16.61 4.33 3.47
CA TRP A 244 16.39 4.71 4.84
C TRP A 244 15.12 4.01 5.34
N ILE A 245 15.28 3.11 6.34
CA ILE A 245 14.17 2.30 6.80
C ILE A 245 14.04 2.41 8.32
N SER A 246 12.83 2.66 8.76
CA SER A 246 12.44 2.64 10.16
C SER A 246 11.18 1.82 10.34
N GLY A 247 11.26 0.70 11.09
CA GLY A 247 10.07 -0.06 11.45
C GLY A 247 9.09 0.73 12.31
N GLY A 248 9.59 1.54 13.24
CA GLY A 248 8.72 2.33 14.09
C GLY A 248 8.48 1.72 15.46
N THR A 249 7.22 1.57 15.85
CA THR A 249 6.84 0.92 17.11
C THR A 249 6.18 -0.42 16.82
N GLY A 250 6.68 -1.49 17.41
CA GLY A 250 6.16 -2.83 17.18
C GLY A 250 7.29 -3.86 17.14
N SER A 251 7.02 -4.99 16.51
CA SER A 251 7.98 -6.07 16.29
C SER A 251 8.23 -6.23 14.79
N ASP A 252 9.04 -5.34 14.24
CA ASP A 252 9.18 -5.17 12.81
C ASP A 252 10.20 -6.11 12.17
N GLY A 253 9.91 -6.52 10.95
CA GLY A 253 10.83 -7.19 10.04
C GLY A 253 11.42 -6.19 9.05
N VAL A 254 12.75 -6.03 9.01
CA VAL A 254 13.37 -5.03 8.14
C VAL A 254 14.53 -5.62 7.34
N LEU A 255 14.47 -5.47 6.03
CA LEU A 255 15.55 -5.80 5.10
C LEU A 255 15.97 -4.55 4.31
N GLY A 256 17.28 -4.24 4.30
CA GLY A 256 17.79 -3.12 3.51
C GLY A 256 17.87 -3.41 2.02
N ASP A 257 18.19 -4.66 1.68
CA ASP A 257 18.27 -5.13 0.28
C ASP A 257 17.16 -6.16 0.02
N ASP A 258 17.19 -6.80 -1.15
CA ASP A 258 16.26 -7.88 -1.49
C ASP A 258 16.28 -9.05 -0.51
N GLY A 259 15.12 -9.60 -0.24
CA GLY A 259 15.00 -10.74 0.65
C GLY A 259 13.58 -11.20 0.88
N ARG A 260 13.39 -11.87 2.00
CA ARG A 260 12.07 -12.27 2.52
C ARG A 260 12.13 -12.22 4.03
N ILE A 261 11.08 -11.70 4.60
CA ILE A 261 10.82 -11.69 6.03
C ILE A 261 9.88 -12.83 6.38
#